data_2654e6e79cd229d4e95b5ba7ad9d728e
#
_entry.id   2654e6e79cd229d4e95b5ba7ad9d728e
#
_cell.length_a   1.000
_cell.length_b   1.000
_cell.length_c   1.000
_cell.angle_alpha   90.00
_cell.angle_beta   90.00
_cell.angle_gamma   90.00
#
_symmetry.space_group_name_H-M   'P 1'
#
loop_
_entity.id
_entity.type
_entity.pdbx_description
1 polymer ?
#
loop_
_entity_poly.entity_id
_entity_poly.type
_entity_poly.pdbx_seq_one_letter_code
_entity_poly.pdbx_strand_id
1 'polypeptide(L)'
;MKNNFTTLSIADVCLAIIAMVTITSCTKYDIIGSSDLQGVDGRMIYLRTLTGETPQGIDSCDVVHGKFRFSGALDSVQVVMLCMDNNAMMPIVLEDGKIKVEINAQKIMCGGTPLNDSLTSFTNNYRQLAMQMADLEHTQNQAYMNGEDMDEVNKRLALAERELLIKEDKLVSRFIADNFDNCLGPYVFFMATQAYEYPILTPWIEALMTKATDAFKNNPIIKEYMEAAQHNQDVMTGVADVQQPAMPDVPTHVPTPNDMAKPEK
;
A
#
# COMPACT_ATOMS: atom_id res chain seq x y z
N MET A 1 12.15 -68.11 -2.36
CA MET A 1 11.74 -66.68 -2.37
C MET A 1 12.13 -66.14 -3.72
N LYS A 2 11.15 -65.88 -4.62
CA LYS A 2 11.40 -65.27 -5.95
C LYS A 2 11.24 -63.77 -5.85
N ASN A 3 12.35 -63.02 -6.03
CA ASN A 3 12.33 -61.59 -6.13
C ASN A 3 11.85 -61.20 -7.55
N ASN A 4 10.64 -60.70 -7.64
CA ASN A 4 10.15 -60.06 -8.86
C ASN A 4 10.62 -58.59 -8.85
N PHE A 5 11.74 -58.29 -9.50
CA PHE A 5 12.10 -56.94 -9.91
C PHE A 5 11.29 -56.63 -11.17
N THR A 6 10.27 -55.80 -11.04
CA THR A 6 9.60 -55.17 -12.19
C THR A 6 10.54 -54.13 -12.79
N THR A 7 11.10 -54.45 -13.96
CA THR A 7 11.84 -53.47 -14.77
C THR A 7 10.87 -52.43 -15.28
N LEU A 8 10.91 -51.19 -14.74
CA LEU A 8 10.19 -50.08 -15.31
C LEU A 8 10.70 -49.85 -16.74
N SER A 9 9.79 -49.91 -17.72
CA SER A 9 10.11 -49.65 -19.11
C SER A 9 10.51 -48.19 -19.27
N ILE A 10 11.49 -47.92 -20.14
CA ILE A 10 11.89 -46.53 -20.53
C ILE A 10 10.68 -45.72 -20.98
N ALA A 11 9.69 -46.37 -21.58
CA ALA A 11 8.41 -45.78 -21.97
C ALA A 11 7.59 -45.25 -20.75
N ASP A 12 7.59 -45.99 -19.64
CA ASP A 12 6.87 -45.60 -18.41
C ASP A 12 7.57 -44.43 -17.73
N VAL A 13 8.89 -44.37 -17.78
CA VAL A 13 9.68 -43.25 -17.27
C VAL A 13 9.51 -42.00 -18.15
N CYS A 14 9.49 -42.14 -19.48
CA CYS A 14 9.21 -41.03 -20.41
C CYS A 14 7.78 -40.52 -20.26
N LEU A 15 6.79 -41.38 -20.03
CA LEU A 15 5.40 -41.00 -19.80
C LEU A 15 5.24 -40.23 -18.48
N ALA A 16 5.97 -40.61 -17.43
CA ALA A 16 6.00 -39.93 -16.14
C ALA A 16 6.68 -38.54 -16.24
N ILE A 17 7.72 -38.40 -17.06
CA ILE A 17 8.41 -37.13 -17.32
C ILE A 17 7.54 -36.19 -18.15
N ILE A 18 6.77 -36.70 -19.13
CA ILE A 18 5.84 -35.88 -19.92
C ILE A 18 4.64 -35.41 -19.06
N ALA A 19 4.19 -36.21 -18.10
CA ALA A 19 3.13 -35.78 -17.15
C ALA A 19 3.61 -34.71 -16.14
N MET A 20 4.92 -34.52 -15.98
CA MET A 20 5.52 -33.47 -15.16
C MET A 20 5.78 -32.15 -15.90
N VAL A 21 5.45 -32.05 -17.19
CA VAL A 21 5.43 -30.77 -17.93
C VAL A 21 4.22 -29.96 -17.46
N THR A 22 4.40 -29.41 -16.29
CA THR A 22 3.91 -28.11 -15.78
C THR A 22 2.74 -27.51 -16.55
N ILE A 23 1.60 -27.59 -15.91
CA ILE A 23 0.59 -26.57 -16.03
C ILE A 23 1.19 -25.30 -15.41
N THR A 24 2.05 -24.59 -16.13
CA THR A 24 2.28 -23.16 -15.85
C THR A 24 0.98 -22.48 -16.26
N SER A 25 0.00 -22.51 -15.37
CA SER A 25 -1.15 -21.64 -15.47
C SER A 25 -0.58 -20.22 -15.36
N CYS A 26 -0.43 -19.57 -16.51
CA CYS A 26 -0.08 -18.16 -16.55
C CYS A 26 -1.26 -17.43 -15.91
N THR A 27 -1.17 -17.12 -14.61
CA THR A 27 -2.15 -16.31 -13.90
C THR A 27 -2.27 -14.98 -14.61
N LYS A 28 -3.51 -14.51 -14.81
CA LYS A 28 -3.80 -13.29 -15.57
C LYS A 28 -4.81 -12.46 -14.81
N TYR A 29 -4.55 -11.16 -14.75
CA TYR A 29 -5.58 -10.22 -14.34
C TYR A 29 -6.41 -9.78 -15.54
N ASP A 30 -7.70 -9.56 -15.33
CA ASP A 30 -8.64 -8.99 -16.30
C ASP A 30 -9.51 -7.94 -15.58
N ILE A 31 -9.17 -6.65 -15.77
CA ILE A 31 -9.87 -5.53 -15.16
C ILE A 31 -10.87 -4.99 -16.18
N ILE A 32 -12.14 -4.97 -15.82
CA ILE A 32 -13.22 -4.35 -16.61
C ILE A 32 -13.72 -3.16 -15.82
N GLY A 33 -13.51 -1.96 -16.37
CA GLY A 33 -13.92 -0.72 -15.75
C GLY A 33 -15.03 -0.01 -16.50
N SER A 34 -15.86 0.71 -15.75
CA SER A 34 -16.87 1.62 -16.28
C SER A 34 -16.88 2.93 -15.49
N SER A 35 -17.21 4.02 -16.17
CA SER A 35 -17.37 5.33 -15.56
C SER A 35 -18.58 6.04 -16.16
N ASP A 36 -19.37 6.70 -15.30
CA ASP A 36 -20.48 7.58 -15.68
C ASP A 36 -20.13 9.07 -15.55
N LEU A 37 -18.86 9.37 -15.26
CA LEU A 37 -18.38 10.75 -15.15
C LEU A 37 -18.43 11.45 -16.51
N GLN A 38 -18.92 12.69 -16.53
CA GLN A 38 -18.88 13.53 -17.73
C GLN A 38 -17.44 13.89 -18.10
N GLY A 39 -17.12 13.84 -19.40
CA GLY A 39 -15.79 14.24 -19.90
C GLY A 39 -14.67 13.26 -19.59
N VAL A 40 -15.01 11.99 -19.27
CA VAL A 40 -14.01 10.94 -19.01
C VAL A 40 -13.52 10.27 -20.29
N ASP A 41 -14.31 10.32 -21.37
CA ASP A 41 -13.94 9.74 -22.65
C ASP A 41 -12.67 10.40 -23.21
N GLY A 42 -11.75 9.57 -23.69
CA GLY A 42 -10.44 10.00 -24.20
C GLY A 42 -9.40 10.29 -23.09
N ARG A 43 -9.74 10.15 -21.82
CA ARG A 43 -8.75 10.24 -20.73
C ARG A 43 -8.04 8.92 -20.57
N MET A 44 -6.77 9.02 -20.12
CA MET A 44 -5.92 7.87 -19.85
C MET A 44 -6.10 7.35 -18.45
N ILE A 45 -6.26 6.03 -18.31
CA ILE A 45 -6.19 5.33 -17.03
C ILE A 45 -4.88 4.54 -16.97
N TYR A 46 -4.24 4.57 -15.81
CA TYR A 46 -2.96 3.92 -15.57
C TYR A 46 -3.05 2.99 -14.37
N LEU A 47 -2.31 1.89 -14.43
CA LEU A 47 -1.94 1.08 -13.28
C LEU A 47 -0.49 1.42 -12.91
N ARG A 48 -0.25 1.83 -11.67
CA ARG A 48 1.08 2.22 -11.19
C ARG A 48 1.44 1.46 -9.90
N THR A 49 2.73 1.18 -9.74
CA THR A 49 3.24 0.60 -8.48
C THR A 49 3.05 1.57 -7.32
N LEU A 50 2.92 1.01 -6.10
CA LEU A 50 2.85 1.79 -4.86
C LEU A 50 4.21 2.02 -4.23
N THR A 51 5.21 1.20 -4.59
CA THR A 51 6.54 1.18 -3.99
C THR A 51 7.59 1.71 -4.96
N GLY A 52 8.67 2.25 -4.41
CA GLY A 52 9.78 2.86 -5.14
C GLY A 52 9.76 4.39 -5.05
N GLU A 53 10.89 5.02 -5.31
CA GLU A 53 11.05 6.49 -5.27
C GLU A 53 10.09 7.20 -6.24
N THR A 54 9.77 6.56 -7.36
CA THR A 54 8.78 7.04 -8.33
C THR A 54 7.83 5.92 -8.72
N PRO A 55 6.48 6.17 -8.70
CA PRO A 55 5.51 5.18 -9.15
C PRO A 55 5.77 4.78 -10.61
N GLN A 56 6.01 3.49 -10.84
CA GLN A 56 6.24 2.97 -12.19
C GLN A 56 4.93 2.56 -12.84
N GLY A 57 4.77 2.86 -14.13
CA GLY A 57 3.63 2.41 -14.91
C GLY A 57 3.71 0.91 -15.19
N ILE A 58 2.63 0.20 -14.88
CA ILE A 58 2.47 -1.23 -15.18
C ILE A 58 1.71 -1.39 -16.50
N ASP A 59 0.60 -0.67 -16.64
CA ASP A 59 -0.27 -0.72 -17.81
C ASP A 59 -1.05 0.60 -17.97
N SER A 60 -1.57 0.84 -19.17
CA SER A 60 -2.40 2.02 -19.46
C SER A 60 -3.43 1.73 -20.55
N CYS A 61 -4.57 2.40 -20.47
CA CYS A 61 -5.58 2.34 -21.52
C CYS A 61 -6.41 3.63 -21.56
N ASP A 62 -7.04 3.88 -22.72
CA ASP A 62 -7.98 4.97 -22.89
C ASP A 62 -9.37 4.59 -22.38
N VAL A 63 -10.13 5.58 -21.92
CA VAL A 63 -11.56 5.43 -21.68
C VAL A 63 -12.32 5.68 -22.97
N VAL A 64 -13.13 4.70 -23.39
CA VAL A 64 -13.92 4.77 -24.61
C VAL A 64 -15.40 4.49 -24.27
N HIS A 65 -16.25 5.44 -24.50
CA HIS A 65 -17.69 5.37 -24.15
C HIS A 65 -17.93 4.98 -22.68
N GLY A 66 -17.15 5.63 -21.79
CA GLY A 66 -17.22 5.36 -20.36
C GLY A 66 -16.70 3.98 -19.93
N LYS A 67 -15.97 3.26 -20.79
CA LYS A 67 -15.44 1.92 -20.49
C LYS A 67 -13.94 1.88 -20.68
N PHE A 68 -13.27 1.04 -19.85
CA PHE A 68 -11.85 0.76 -19.98
C PHE A 68 -11.56 -0.69 -19.58
N ARG A 69 -10.45 -1.23 -20.07
CA ARG A 69 -10.04 -2.60 -19.76
C ARG A 69 -8.54 -2.73 -19.72
N PHE A 70 -8.07 -3.47 -18.73
CA PHE A 70 -6.69 -3.95 -18.66
C PHE A 70 -6.68 -5.47 -18.64
N SER A 71 -5.70 -6.08 -19.27
CA SER A 71 -5.45 -7.52 -19.14
C SER A 71 -3.97 -7.82 -19.37
N GLY A 72 -3.38 -8.57 -18.47
CA GLY A 72 -1.96 -8.88 -18.53
C GLY A 72 -1.59 -10.16 -17.81
N ALA A 73 -0.35 -10.59 -18.03
CA ALA A 73 0.23 -11.65 -17.21
C ALA A 73 0.47 -11.13 -15.79
N LEU A 74 0.30 -12.00 -14.82
CA LEU A 74 0.49 -11.70 -13.41
C LEU A 74 1.72 -12.47 -12.91
N ASP A 75 2.80 -11.74 -12.65
CA ASP A 75 4.02 -12.32 -12.08
C ASP A 75 3.84 -12.61 -10.59
N SER A 76 3.15 -11.71 -9.88
CA SER A 76 2.81 -11.86 -8.47
C SER A 76 1.57 -11.04 -8.11
N VAL A 77 0.80 -11.54 -7.12
CA VAL A 77 -0.32 -10.79 -6.56
C VAL A 77 0.20 -9.56 -5.82
N GLN A 78 -0.27 -8.37 -6.21
CA GLN A 78 0.21 -7.10 -5.66
C GLN A 78 -0.87 -6.04 -5.64
N VAL A 79 -0.73 -5.08 -4.72
CA VAL A 79 -1.55 -3.87 -4.70
C VAL A 79 -0.93 -2.82 -5.60
N VAL A 80 -1.75 -2.23 -6.46
CA VAL A 80 -1.34 -1.16 -7.39
C VAL A 80 -2.31 0.01 -7.27
N MET A 81 -1.88 1.18 -7.72
CA MET A 81 -2.73 2.37 -7.77
C MET A 81 -3.37 2.51 -9.15
N LEU A 82 -4.69 2.57 -9.16
CA LEU A 82 -5.46 3.01 -10.32
C LEU A 82 -5.40 4.54 -10.37
N CYS A 83 -4.93 5.09 -11.48
CA CYS A 83 -4.81 6.54 -11.66
C CYS A 83 -5.56 6.97 -12.92
N MET A 84 -6.16 8.16 -12.89
CA MET A 84 -6.67 8.82 -14.10
C MET A 84 -5.76 10.01 -14.41
N ASP A 85 -5.13 9.98 -15.57
CA ASP A 85 -4.03 10.88 -15.92
C ASP A 85 -2.93 10.85 -14.83
N ASN A 86 -2.72 11.93 -14.10
CA ASN A 86 -1.76 12.01 -12.99
C ASN A 86 -2.39 11.91 -11.59
N ASN A 87 -3.71 11.73 -11.50
CA ASN A 87 -4.40 11.69 -10.22
C ASN A 87 -4.62 10.25 -9.76
N ALA A 88 -4.13 9.91 -8.57
CA ALA A 88 -4.43 8.65 -7.91
C ALA A 88 -5.93 8.59 -7.56
N MET A 89 -6.57 7.48 -7.85
CA MET A 89 -8.00 7.28 -7.62
C MET A 89 -8.26 6.30 -6.48
N MET A 90 -7.72 5.08 -6.61
CA MET A 90 -7.90 4.04 -5.61
C MET A 90 -6.85 2.93 -5.75
N PRO A 91 -6.51 2.24 -4.65
CA PRO A 91 -5.75 1.00 -4.71
C PRO A 91 -6.62 -0.13 -5.23
N ILE A 92 -6.05 -1.02 -6.04
CA ILE A 92 -6.64 -2.28 -6.49
C ILE A 92 -5.62 -3.40 -6.37
N VAL A 93 -6.09 -4.63 -6.24
CA VAL A 93 -5.22 -5.81 -6.21
C VAL A 93 -5.18 -6.43 -7.60
N LEU A 94 -3.98 -6.54 -8.17
CA LEU A 94 -3.78 -7.39 -9.34
C LEU A 94 -3.71 -8.85 -8.85
N GLU A 95 -4.78 -9.58 -9.08
CA GLU A 95 -4.94 -11.01 -8.75
C GLU A 95 -5.64 -11.74 -9.90
N ASP A 96 -5.60 -13.06 -9.88
CA ASP A 96 -6.26 -13.87 -10.91
C ASP A 96 -7.77 -13.70 -10.87
N GLY A 97 -8.36 -13.55 -12.06
CA GLY A 97 -9.80 -13.43 -12.22
C GLY A 97 -10.26 -12.13 -12.86
N LYS A 98 -11.58 -11.90 -12.78
CA LYS A 98 -12.23 -10.72 -13.35
C LYS A 98 -12.46 -9.65 -12.29
N ILE A 99 -11.66 -8.62 -12.32
CA ILE A 99 -11.76 -7.47 -11.45
C ILE A 99 -12.71 -6.45 -12.10
N LYS A 100 -13.70 -5.97 -11.35
CA LYS A 100 -14.66 -4.98 -11.81
C LYS A 100 -14.37 -3.65 -11.12
N VAL A 101 -14.30 -2.58 -11.89
CA VAL A 101 -14.12 -1.20 -11.38
C VAL A 101 -15.28 -0.34 -11.87
N GLU A 102 -15.95 0.34 -10.94
CA GLU A 102 -17.01 1.29 -11.23
C GLU A 102 -16.64 2.66 -10.65
N ILE A 103 -16.60 3.67 -11.52
CA ILE A 103 -16.24 5.04 -11.17
C ILE A 103 -17.44 5.93 -11.42
N ASN A 104 -17.99 6.50 -10.35
CA ASN A 104 -19.06 7.49 -10.45
C ASN A 104 -18.78 8.71 -9.56
N ALA A 105 -19.62 9.74 -9.66
CA ALA A 105 -19.42 11.01 -8.95
C ALA A 105 -19.42 10.88 -7.42
N GLN A 106 -20.06 9.85 -6.87
CA GLN A 106 -20.18 9.65 -5.42
C GLN A 106 -19.13 8.68 -4.87
N LYS A 107 -18.75 7.68 -5.66
CA LYS A 107 -17.85 6.62 -5.18
C LYS A 107 -17.09 5.94 -6.32
N ILE A 108 -15.97 5.36 -5.96
CA ILE A 108 -15.24 4.42 -6.79
C ILE A 108 -15.31 3.06 -6.08
N MET A 109 -15.66 2.02 -6.81
CA MET A 109 -15.77 0.66 -6.30
C MET A 109 -14.90 -0.29 -7.10
N CYS A 110 -14.28 -1.23 -6.41
CA CYS A 110 -13.55 -2.34 -7.00
C CYS A 110 -14.02 -3.64 -6.34
N GLY A 111 -14.09 -4.73 -7.10
CA GLY A 111 -14.47 -6.04 -6.58
C GLY A 111 -14.52 -7.12 -7.65
N GLY A 112 -15.10 -8.25 -7.30
CA GLY A 112 -15.27 -9.42 -8.18
C GLY A 112 -14.17 -10.45 -8.05
N THR A 113 -13.19 -10.21 -7.17
CA THR A 113 -12.15 -11.14 -6.78
C THR A 113 -11.90 -11.04 -5.27
N PRO A 114 -11.43 -12.11 -4.59
CA PRO A 114 -11.42 -12.18 -3.13
C PRO A 114 -10.64 -11.07 -2.42
N LEU A 115 -9.45 -10.72 -2.91
CA LEU A 115 -8.63 -9.70 -2.26
C LEU A 115 -9.16 -8.28 -2.55
N ASN A 116 -9.70 -8.03 -3.75
CA ASN A 116 -10.35 -6.76 -4.06
C ASN A 116 -11.63 -6.56 -3.25
N ASP A 117 -12.45 -7.60 -3.06
CA ASP A 117 -13.65 -7.54 -2.23
C ASP A 117 -13.28 -7.26 -0.76
N SER A 118 -12.23 -7.91 -0.26
CA SER A 118 -11.68 -7.71 1.09
C SER A 118 -11.17 -6.28 1.28
N LEU A 119 -10.36 -5.77 0.34
CA LEU A 119 -9.81 -4.42 0.36
C LEU A 119 -10.93 -3.37 0.31
N THR A 120 -11.93 -3.57 -0.54
CA THR A 120 -13.08 -2.66 -0.67
C THR A 120 -13.90 -2.63 0.63
N SER A 121 -14.13 -3.79 1.25
CA SER A 121 -14.82 -3.86 2.54
C SER A 121 -14.04 -3.11 3.63
N PHE A 122 -12.74 -3.34 3.74
CA PHE A 122 -11.88 -2.63 4.68
C PHE A 122 -11.92 -1.12 4.45
N THR A 123 -11.71 -0.67 3.21
CA THR A 123 -11.66 0.74 2.86
C THR A 123 -13.00 1.45 3.14
N ASN A 124 -14.14 0.78 2.93
CA ASN A 124 -15.45 1.34 3.27
C ASN A 124 -15.63 1.49 4.78
N ASN A 125 -15.24 0.50 5.58
CA ASN A 125 -15.32 0.57 7.03
C ASN A 125 -14.39 1.67 7.60
N TYR A 126 -13.15 1.75 7.07
CA TYR A 126 -12.19 2.79 7.45
C TYR A 126 -12.72 4.19 7.14
N ARG A 127 -13.29 4.38 5.93
CA ARG A 127 -13.92 5.65 5.54
C ARG A 127 -15.08 6.02 6.45
N GLN A 128 -15.92 5.06 6.85
CA GLN A 128 -17.02 5.34 7.79
C GLN A 128 -16.51 5.85 9.15
N LEU A 129 -15.41 5.31 9.66
CA LEU A 129 -14.79 5.80 10.90
C LEU A 129 -14.22 7.20 10.70
N ALA A 130 -13.54 7.47 9.58
CA ALA A 130 -13.01 8.79 9.24
C ALA A 130 -14.14 9.84 9.12
N MET A 131 -15.28 9.48 8.52
CA MET A 131 -16.46 10.37 8.46
C MET A 131 -17.02 10.65 9.85
N GLN A 132 -17.14 9.64 10.72
CA GLN A 132 -17.58 9.84 12.10
C GLN A 132 -16.64 10.74 12.89
N MET A 133 -15.32 10.63 12.64
CA MET A 133 -14.32 11.50 13.26
C MET A 133 -14.51 12.97 12.80
N ALA A 134 -14.70 13.19 11.49
CA ALA A 134 -14.99 14.52 10.94
C ALA A 134 -16.30 15.11 11.48
N ASP A 135 -17.32 14.30 11.74
CA ASP A 135 -18.58 14.74 12.34
C ASP A 135 -18.43 15.25 13.77
N LEU A 136 -17.40 14.80 14.52
CA LEU A 136 -17.10 15.34 15.85
C LEU A 136 -16.66 16.80 15.77
N GLU A 137 -15.80 17.14 14.82
CA GLU A 137 -15.36 18.55 14.58
C GLU A 137 -16.55 19.42 14.20
N HIS A 138 -17.44 18.93 13.34
CA HIS A 138 -18.64 19.63 12.96
C HIS A 138 -19.57 19.88 14.17
N THR A 139 -19.72 18.86 15.00
CA THR A 139 -20.54 18.95 16.24
C THR A 139 -19.96 19.98 17.22
N GLN A 140 -18.63 20.03 17.37
CA GLN A 140 -17.96 21.01 18.20
C GLN A 140 -18.22 22.45 17.72
N ASN A 141 -18.08 22.67 16.41
CA ASN A 141 -18.31 23.97 15.80
C ASN A 141 -19.78 24.41 15.97
N GLN A 142 -20.75 23.50 15.80
CA GLN A 142 -22.17 23.81 16.03
C GLN A 142 -22.46 24.16 17.48
N ALA A 143 -21.91 23.41 18.46
CA ALA A 143 -22.09 23.69 19.88
C ALA A 143 -21.53 25.07 20.25
N TYR A 144 -20.37 25.44 19.72
CA TYR A 144 -19.81 26.77 19.90
C TYR A 144 -20.72 27.88 19.34
N MET A 145 -21.26 27.70 18.15
CA MET A 145 -22.19 28.65 17.52
C MET A 145 -23.50 28.80 18.30
N ASN A 146 -23.96 27.72 18.95
CA ASN A 146 -25.16 27.70 19.77
C ASN A 146 -24.96 28.27 21.18
N GLY A 147 -23.71 28.59 21.58
CA GLY A 147 -23.37 29.07 22.92
C GLY A 147 -23.50 28.04 24.01
N GLU A 148 -23.29 26.75 23.68
CA GLU A 148 -23.32 25.65 24.64
C GLU A 148 -22.11 25.71 25.61
N ASP A 149 -22.22 25.04 26.75
CA ASP A 149 -21.09 24.87 27.67
C ASP A 149 -19.99 24.01 27.01
N MET A 150 -18.92 24.67 26.57
CA MET A 150 -17.84 24.01 25.83
C MET A 150 -17.04 23.04 26.69
N ASP A 151 -17.00 23.19 28.01
CA ASP A 151 -16.32 22.23 28.89
C ASP A 151 -17.03 20.88 28.90
N GLU A 152 -18.36 20.90 28.93
CA GLU A 152 -19.17 19.69 28.85
C GLU A 152 -19.16 19.07 27.44
N VAL A 153 -19.26 19.90 26.41
CA VAL A 153 -19.16 19.49 25.00
C VAL A 153 -17.82 18.81 24.73
N ASN A 154 -16.70 19.43 25.13
CA ASN A 154 -15.36 18.87 24.89
C ASN A 154 -15.14 17.56 25.64
N LYS A 155 -15.63 17.39 26.85
CA LYS A 155 -15.58 16.09 27.57
C LYS A 155 -16.32 14.99 26.83
N ARG A 156 -17.52 15.29 26.34
CA ARG A 156 -18.33 14.33 25.57
C ARG A 156 -17.66 13.96 24.26
N LEU A 157 -17.14 14.95 23.51
CA LEU A 157 -16.45 14.72 22.26
C LEU A 157 -15.15 13.93 22.43
N ALA A 158 -14.35 14.22 23.46
CA ALA A 158 -13.13 13.47 23.76
C ALA A 158 -13.40 11.98 24.06
N LEU A 159 -14.53 11.66 24.72
CA LEU A 159 -14.93 10.26 24.91
C LEU A 159 -15.32 9.60 23.60
N ALA A 160 -16.09 10.28 22.75
CA ALA A 160 -16.50 9.77 21.44
C ALA A 160 -15.29 9.57 20.51
N GLU A 161 -14.36 10.53 20.48
CA GLU A 161 -13.11 10.44 19.73
C GLU A 161 -12.28 9.21 20.16
N ARG A 162 -12.11 9.03 21.47
CA ARG A 162 -11.39 7.87 22.01
C ARG A 162 -12.04 6.53 21.59
N GLU A 163 -13.36 6.45 21.59
CA GLU A 163 -14.07 5.26 21.12
C GLU A 163 -13.85 4.98 19.63
N LEU A 164 -13.81 6.03 18.81
CA LEU A 164 -13.53 5.91 17.37
C LEU A 164 -12.10 5.47 17.12
N LEU A 165 -11.11 6.04 17.81
CA LEU A 165 -9.70 5.64 17.72
C LEU A 165 -9.50 4.16 18.11
N ILE A 166 -10.19 3.67 19.16
CA ILE A 166 -10.14 2.25 19.53
C ILE A 166 -10.75 1.36 18.44
N LYS A 167 -11.84 1.80 17.78
CA LYS A 167 -12.46 1.06 16.69
C LYS A 167 -11.57 1.02 15.46
N GLU A 168 -10.91 2.13 15.14
CA GLU A 168 -9.97 2.24 14.03
C GLU A 168 -8.75 1.34 14.24
N ASP A 169 -8.09 1.44 15.40
CA ASP A 169 -6.96 0.57 15.78
C ASP A 169 -7.33 -0.91 15.68
N LYS A 170 -8.50 -1.30 16.21
CA LYS A 170 -8.99 -2.67 16.12
C LYS A 170 -9.26 -3.11 14.68
N LEU A 171 -9.84 -2.23 13.85
CA LEU A 171 -10.11 -2.52 12.44
C LEU A 171 -8.80 -2.76 11.67
N VAL A 172 -7.83 -1.85 11.81
CA VAL A 172 -6.55 -1.89 11.13
C VAL A 172 -5.72 -3.09 11.60
N SER A 173 -5.54 -3.24 12.91
CA SER A 173 -4.74 -4.34 13.50
C SER A 173 -5.28 -5.71 13.13
N ARG A 174 -6.61 -5.88 13.17
CA ARG A 174 -7.24 -7.14 12.79
C ARG A 174 -7.09 -7.41 11.29
N PHE A 175 -7.33 -6.42 10.45
CA PHE A 175 -7.20 -6.60 9.01
C PHE A 175 -5.78 -6.99 8.60
N ILE A 176 -4.76 -6.34 9.18
CA ILE A 176 -3.36 -6.71 8.93
C ILE A 176 -3.10 -8.15 9.38
N ALA A 177 -3.56 -8.53 10.58
CA ALA A 177 -3.35 -9.87 11.11
C ALA A 177 -4.04 -10.96 10.28
N ASP A 178 -5.26 -10.71 9.81
CA ASP A 178 -6.01 -11.63 8.95
C ASP A 178 -5.37 -11.75 7.53
N ASN A 179 -4.44 -10.86 7.18
CA ASN A 179 -3.79 -10.77 5.86
C ASN A 179 -2.25 -10.83 5.91
N PHE A 180 -1.64 -11.40 6.94
CA PHE A 180 -0.18 -11.52 7.05
C PHE A 180 0.47 -12.27 5.89
N ASP A 181 -0.24 -13.22 5.27
CA ASP A 181 0.30 -14.11 4.24
C ASP A 181 -0.05 -13.68 2.81
N ASN A 182 -0.60 -12.46 2.64
CA ASN A 182 -0.92 -11.90 1.32
C ASN A 182 -0.53 -10.41 1.24
N CYS A 183 -0.72 -9.80 0.06
CA CYS A 183 -0.28 -8.43 -0.20
C CYS A 183 -1.07 -7.35 0.56
N LEU A 184 -2.25 -7.66 1.10
CA LEU A 184 -3.09 -6.67 1.79
C LEU A 184 -2.55 -6.31 3.18
N GLY A 185 -1.97 -7.26 3.91
CA GLY A 185 -1.38 -7.01 5.22
C GLY A 185 -0.25 -5.96 5.15
N PRO A 186 0.80 -6.18 4.35
CA PRO A 186 1.86 -5.18 4.13
C PRO A 186 1.35 -3.85 3.59
N TYR A 187 0.37 -3.87 2.69
CA TYR A 187 -0.23 -2.65 2.15
C TYR A 187 -0.93 -1.82 3.24
N VAL A 188 -1.78 -2.44 4.06
CA VAL A 188 -2.49 -1.70 5.13
C VAL A 188 -1.55 -1.28 6.24
N PHE A 189 -0.50 -2.05 6.54
CA PHE A 189 0.58 -1.62 7.44
C PHE A 189 1.25 -0.35 6.90
N PHE A 190 1.67 -0.35 5.65
CA PHE A 190 2.26 0.82 4.99
C PHE A 190 1.31 2.03 5.07
N MET A 191 0.04 1.86 4.73
CA MET A 191 -0.96 2.93 4.80
C MET A 191 -1.10 3.50 6.22
N ALA A 192 -1.17 2.64 7.23
CA ALA A 192 -1.31 3.05 8.62
C ALA A 192 -0.06 3.79 9.16
N THR A 193 1.12 3.43 8.67
CA THR A 193 2.38 4.05 9.11
C THR A 193 2.71 5.36 8.38
N GLN A 194 2.00 5.72 7.30
CA GLN A 194 2.14 7.02 6.64
C GLN A 194 1.72 8.22 7.51
N ALA A 195 0.98 7.98 8.60
CA ALA A 195 0.63 9.02 9.55
C ALA A 195 1.82 9.49 10.41
N TYR A 196 2.90 8.74 10.46
CA TYR A 196 4.13 9.11 11.17
C TYR A 196 5.04 9.96 10.28
N GLU A 197 5.64 11.00 10.84
CA GLU A 197 6.58 11.88 10.13
C GLU A 197 7.82 11.11 9.65
N TYR A 198 8.24 10.10 10.40
CA TYR A 198 9.33 9.17 10.08
C TYR A 198 9.04 7.79 10.71
N PRO A 199 9.65 6.72 10.20
CA PRO A 199 9.48 5.38 10.76
C PRO A 199 9.87 5.32 12.23
N ILE A 200 8.96 4.82 13.09
CA ILE A 200 9.15 4.67 14.54
C ILE A 200 8.64 3.31 15.02
N LEU A 201 9.26 2.79 16.09
CA LEU A 201 8.76 1.61 16.80
C LEU A 201 7.77 2.04 17.86
N THR A 202 6.48 1.79 17.62
CA THR A 202 5.42 2.01 18.60
C THR A 202 5.06 0.70 19.29
N PRO A 203 4.48 0.72 20.51
CA PRO A 203 3.99 -0.49 21.16
C PRO A 203 3.00 -1.28 20.30
N TRP A 204 2.22 -0.60 19.46
CA TRP A 204 1.31 -1.22 18.49
C TRP A 204 2.08 -2.04 17.43
N ILE A 205 3.13 -1.45 16.83
CA ILE A 205 3.97 -2.13 15.82
C ILE A 205 4.68 -3.33 16.45
N GLU A 206 5.25 -3.18 17.64
CA GLU A 206 5.92 -4.28 18.36
C GLU A 206 4.95 -5.44 18.65
N ALA A 207 3.74 -5.12 19.13
CA ALA A 207 2.71 -6.12 19.39
C ALA A 207 2.25 -6.83 18.10
N LEU A 208 2.17 -6.10 16.98
CA LEU A 208 1.85 -6.66 15.67
C LEU A 208 2.96 -7.60 15.20
N MET A 209 4.21 -7.18 15.26
CA MET A 209 5.38 -7.95 14.83
C MET A 209 5.60 -9.22 15.67
N THR A 210 5.19 -9.22 16.94
CA THR A 210 5.24 -10.42 17.79
C THR A 210 4.34 -11.55 17.26
N LYS A 211 3.22 -11.20 16.60
CA LYS A 211 2.22 -12.14 16.08
C LYS A 211 2.41 -12.42 14.58
N ALA A 212 3.20 -11.59 13.90
CA ALA A 212 3.36 -11.63 12.46
C ALA A 212 4.04 -12.91 11.99
N THR A 213 3.59 -13.42 10.83
CA THR A 213 4.20 -14.57 10.15
C THR A 213 5.57 -14.20 9.56
N ASP A 214 6.36 -15.22 9.24
CA ASP A 214 7.65 -15.02 8.57
C ASP A 214 7.46 -14.40 7.18
N ALA A 215 6.36 -14.72 6.48
CA ALA A 215 6.02 -14.13 5.20
C ALA A 215 5.83 -12.61 5.32
N PHE A 216 5.08 -12.15 6.33
CA PHE A 216 4.89 -10.73 6.61
C PHE A 216 6.21 -10.03 6.97
N LYS A 217 6.97 -10.59 7.93
CA LYS A 217 8.25 -10.02 8.38
C LYS A 217 9.29 -9.91 7.27
N ASN A 218 9.26 -10.86 6.31
CA ASN A 218 10.17 -10.89 5.17
C ASN A 218 9.70 -10.05 3.97
N ASN A 219 8.50 -9.46 4.02
CA ASN A 219 8.03 -8.58 2.97
C ASN A 219 8.94 -7.34 2.86
N PRO A 220 9.35 -6.92 1.65
CA PRO A 220 10.27 -5.79 1.46
C PRO A 220 9.83 -4.50 2.14
N ILE A 221 8.54 -4.16 2.04
CA ILE A 221 7.95 -2.94 2.66
C ILE A 221 8.12 -2.99 4.19
N ILE A 222 7.83 -4.15 4.80
CA ILE A 222 7.92 -4.33 6.25
C ILE A 222 9.37 -4.26 6.71
N LYS A 223 10.28 -4.94 6.00
CA LYS A 223 11.72 -4.89 6.32
C LYS A 223 12.27 -3.47 6.27
N GLU A 224 12.03 -2.78 5.17
CA GLU A 224 12.50 -1.40 4.99
C GLU A 224 11.99 -0.48 6.10
N TYR A 225 10.69 -0.58 6.44
CA TYR A 225 10.13 0.20 7.56
C TYR A 225 10.79 -0.14 8.89
N MET A 226 10.93 -1.43 9.22
CA MET A 226 11.49 -1.89 10.49
C MET A 226 12.96 -1.53 10.64
N GLU A 227 13.75 -1.64 9.57
CA GLU A 227 15.16 -1.23 9.54
C GLU A 227 15.31 0.28 9.76
N ALA A 228 14.49 1.09 9.07
CA ALA A 228 14.48 2.53 9.25
C ALA A 228 14.01 2.95 10.65
N ALA A 229 12.96 2.30 11.18
CA ALA A 229 12.45 2.58 12.52
C ALA A 229 13.47 2.21 13.62
N GLN A 230 14.18 1.09 13.47
CA GLN A 230 15.24 0.70 14.39
C GLN A 230 16.41 1.69 14.33
N HIS A 231 16.85 2.07 13.12
CA HIS A 231 17.91 3.07 12.95
C HIS A 231 17.53 4.40 13.64
N ASN A 232 16.32 4.90 13.42
CA ASN A 232 15.83 6.12 14.04
C ASN A 232 15.82 6.01 15.58
N GLN A 233 15.41 4.87 16.12
CA GLN A 233 15.45 4.62 17.56
C GLN A 233 16.87 4.63 18.10
N ASP A 234 17.82 3.99 17.39
CA ASP A 234 19.24 3.94 17.80
C ASP A 234 19.87 5.34 17.78
N VAL A 235 19.52 6.19 16.81
CA VAL A 235 19.91 7.60 16.77
C VAL A 235 19.34 8.37 17.96
N MET A 236 18.03 8.22 18.24
CA MET A 236 17.37 8.92 19.35
C MET A 236 17.90 8.52 20.73
N THR A 237 18.33 7.28 20.87
CA THR A 237 18.92 6.76 22.12
C THR A 237 20.45 6.99 22.23
N GLY A 238 21.09 7.56 21.18
CA GLY A 238 22.52 7.83 21.13
C GLY A 238 23.38 6.58 20.93
N VAL A 239 22.80 5.48 20.46
CA VAL A 239 23.52 4.24 20.12
C VAL A 239 24.14 4.32 18.72
N ALA A 240 23.49 5.03 17.79
CA ALA A 240 24.02 5.30 16.46
C ALA A 240 24.33 6.80 16.30
N ASP A 241 25.44 7.10 15.60
CA ASP A 241 25.76 8.47 15.21
C ASP A 241 24.78 8.97 14.14
N VAL A 242 24.34 10.23 14.26
CA VAL A 242 23.62 10.91 13.19
C VAL A 242 24.54 10.97 11.98
N GLN A 243 24.25 10.22 10.93
CA GLN A 243 24.93 10.41 9.66
C GLN A 243 24.53 11.80 9.15
N GLN A 244 25.37 12.79 9.44
CA GLN A 244 25.24 14.08 8.77
C GLN A 244 25.37 13.81 7.27
N PRO A 245 24.41 14.30 6.44
CA PRO A 245 24.63 14.29 5.01
C PRO A 245 25.99 14.93 4.76
N ALA A 246 26.88 14.25 4.03
CA ALA A 246 28.16 14.78 3.67
C ALA A 246 27.96 16.19 3.17
N MET A 247 28.41 17.17 3.96
CA MET A 247 28.41 18.56 3.50
C MET A 247 29.20 18.54 2.20
N PRO A 248 28.67 19.09 1.09
CA PRO A 248 29.45 19.23 -0.12
C PRO A 248 30.73 19.93 0.28
N ASP A 249 31.88 19.40 -0.16
CA ASP A 249 33.19 19.96 0.08
C ASP A 249 33.14 21.46 -0.21
N VAL A 250 32.99 22.26 0.84
CA VAL A 250 33.16 23.70 0.73
C VAL A 250 34.62 23.90 0.41
N PRO A 251 34.97 24.48 -0.74
CA PRO A 251 36.36 24.74 -1.08
C PRO A 251 37.01 25.50 0.08
N THR A 252 37.98 24.87 0.73
CA THR A 252 38.69 25.43 1.91
C THR A 252 39.50 26.68 1.56
N HIS A 253 39.45 27.12 0.33
CA HIS A 253 40.13 28.33 -0.14
C HIS A 253 39.11 29.36 -0.63
N VAL A 254 38.85 30.37 0.19
CA VAL A 254 38.20 31.61 -0.29
C VAL A 254 39.18 32.28 -1.22
N PRO A 255 38.88 32.48 -2.53
CA PRO A 255 39.81 33.14 -3.43
C PRO A 255 40.12 34.57 -2.92
N THR A 256 41.38 34.82 -2.70
CA THR A 256 41.82 36.16 -2.35
C THR A 256 41.86 37.07 -3.62
N PRO A 257 41.78 38.40 -3.48
CA PRO A 257 41.87 39.30 -4.65
C PRO A 257 43.09 39.06 -5.54
N ASN A 258 44.17 38.45 -5.03
CA ASN A 258 45.38 38.11 -5.76
C ASN A 258 45.22 36.87 -6.67
N ASP A 259 44.27 35.99 -6.34
CA ASP A 259 44.05 34.77 -7.14
C ASP A 259 43.23 35.08 -8.41
N MET A 260 42.49 36.17 -8.40
CA MET A 260 41.71 36.65 -9.53
C MET A 260 42.52 37.49 -10.53
N ALA A 261 43.76 37.83 -10.22
CA ALA A 261 44.63 38.71 -11.05
C ALA A 261 45.58 37.97 -11.98
N LYS A 262 45.52 36.63 -12.09
CA LYS A 262 46.40 35.87 -13.00
C LYS A 262 45.68 35.71 -14.36
N PRO A 263 46.21 36.24 -15.46
CA PRO A 263 45.67 35.99 -16.81
C PRO A 263 45.91 34.53 -17.19
N GLU A 264 44.88 33.86 -17.70
CA GLU A 264 44.97 32.56 -18.32
C GLU A 264 45.96 32.61 -19.51
N LYS A 265 46.91 31.66 -19.53
CA LYS A 265 47.80 31.42 -20.67
C LYS A 265 47.20 30.35 -21.57
#